data_be41c03a5c7a6ac797c35188991121e5
#
_entry.id   be41c03a5c7a6ac797c35188991121e5
#
_cell.length_a   1.000
_cell.length_b   1.000
_cell.length_c   1.000
_cell.angle_alpha   90.00
_cell.angle_beta   90.00
_cell.angle_gamma   90.00
#
_symmetry.space_group_name_H-M   'P 1'
#
loop_
_entity.id
_entity.type
_entity.pdbx_description
1 polymer ?
#
loop_
_entity_poly.entity_id
_entity_poly.type
_entity_poly.pdbx_seq_one_letter_code
_entity_poly.pdbx_strand_id
1 'polypeptide(L)'
;DKVTGKMVAKPSKERDFLGLTIIGPTLGYFEKLAPNMRYDNLKGYSYDAKDDDEAFRPTESCLSKALDDATDDSSVHNQSSLIFMFEPEKGKKYLFMGDAGVEALANIPQCHKNAIKDIYWLKVPHHGSKHNLDSKTILYLHPKYAYISSEKQGHYLNQCTINALKQIGCKVYST
;
A
#
# COMPACT_ATOMS: atom_id res chain seq x y z
N ASP A 1 -19.13 -3.72 -21.96
CA ASP A 1 -20.57 -3.58 -22.17
C ASP A 1 -21.05 -2.28 -21.56
N LYS A 2 -21.75 -1.50 -22.33
CA LYS A 2 -21.95 -0.06 -22.17
C LYS A 2 -22.77 0.38 -20.95
N VAL A 3 -23.31 -0.51 -20.14
CA VAL A 3 -24.33 -0.13 -19.17
C VAL A 3 -24.04 -0.56 -17.74
N THR A 4 -23.15 -1.48 -17.48
CA THR A 4 -23.06 -2.05 -16.14
C THR A 4 -21.76 -1.78 -15.39
N GLY A 5 -20.77 -1.11 -15.99
CA GLY A 5 -19.51 -0.84 -15.31
C GLY A 5 -18.84 -2.08 -14.68
N LYS A 6 -19.21 -3.28 -15.12
CA LYS A 6 -18.63 -4.51 -14.61
C LYS A 6 -17.21 -4.64 -15.10
N MET A 7 -16.27 -4.08 -14.38
CA MET A 7 -14.91 -4.57 -14.40
C MET A 7 -14.90 -5.94 -13.74
N VAL A 8 -15.16 -6.96 -14.54
CA VAL A 8 -14.99 -8.34 -14.10
C VAL A 8 -13.49 -8.60 -14.08
N ALA A 9 -12.87 -8.44 -12.94
CA ALA A 9 -11.56 -9.05 -12.70
C ALA A 9 -11.75 -10.56 -12.63
N LYS A 10 -11.85 -11.22 -13.79
CA LYS A 10 -11.62 -12.66 -13.87
C LYS A 10 -10.17 -12.88 -13.41
N PRO A 11 -9.89 -13.88 -12.58
CA PRO A 11 -8.53 -14.36 -12.39
C PRO A 11 -8.11 -14.92 -13.74
N SER A 12 -7.41 -14.12 -14.54
CA SER A 12 -7.13 -14.49 -15.90
C SER A 12 -5.75 -15.11 -16.00
N LYS A 13 -5.71 -16.35 -16.44
CA LYS A 13 -4.56 -16.93 -17.11
C LYS A 13 -4.19 -16.20 -18.43
N GLU A 14 -4.93 -15.16 -18.80
CA GLU A 14 -4.89 -14.59 -20.16
C GLU A 14 -4.52 -13.10 -20.24
N ARG A 15 -4.07 -12.49 -19.14
CA ARG A 15 -3.65 -11.08 -19.19
C ARG A 15 -2.27 -10.86 -18.60
N ASP A 16 -1.32 -11.69 -18.99
CA ASP A 16 0.10 -11.37 -18.86
C ASP A 16 0.45 -10.28 -19.89
N PHE A 17 -0.05 -9.08 -19.65
CA PHE A 17 0.41 -7.91 -20.36
C PHE A 17 1.83 -7.63 -19.89
N LEU A 18 2.83 -8.22 -20.55
CA LEU A 18 4.25 -7.94 -20.31
C LEU A 18 4.68 -8.06 -18.82
N GLY A 19 4.20 -9.07 -18.10
CA GLY A 19 4.55 -9.27 -16.70
C GLY A 19 3.79 -8.41 -15.70
N LEU A 20 2.68 -7.76 -16.10
CA LEU A 20 1.83 -6.97 -15.21
C LEU A 20 0.68 -7.82 -14.66
N THR A 21 0.56 -7.90 -13.34
CA THR A 21 -0.53 -8.60 -12.65
C THR A 21 -1.29 -7.63 -11.75
N ILE A 22 -2.60 -7.53 -11.91
CA ILE A 22 -3.45 -6.78 -10.99
C ILE A 22 -3.69 -7.64 -9.75
N ILE A 23 -3.29 -7.13 -8.59
CA ILE A 23 -3.36 -7.80 -7.29
C ILE A 23 -4.66 -7.44 -6.56
N GLY A 24 -5.06 -6.19 -6.59
CA GLY A 24 -6.26 -5.67 -5.92
C GLY A 24 -6.60 -4.25 -6.36
N PRO A 25 -7.71 -3.69 -5.85
CA PRO A 25 -8.70 -4.36 -5.00
C PRO A 25 -9.51 -5.42 -5.75
N THR A 26 -10.08 -6.40 -5.03
CA THR A 26 -11.08 -7.28 -5.63
C THR A 26 -12.39 -6.52 -5.87
N LEU A 27 -13.20 -6.98 -6.83
CA LEU A 27 -14.51 -6.37 -7.08
C LEU A 27 -15.37 -6.35 -5.81
N GLY A 28 -15.45 -7.48 -5.08
CA GLY A 28 -16.26 -7.56 -3.87
C GLY A 28 -15.75 -6.68 -2.72
N TYR A 29 -14.44 -6.43 -2.64
CA TYR A 29 -13.90 -5.47 -1.67
C TYR A 29 -14.21 -4.04 -2.11
N PHE A 30 -14.02 -3.70 -3.38
CA PHE A 30 -14.35 -2.40 -3.92
C PHE A 30 -15.84 -2.05 -3.76
N GLU A 31 -16.74 -3.01 -4.01
CA GLU A 31 -18.18 -2.83 -3.82
C GLU A 31 -18.57 -2.53 -2.36
N LYS A 32 -17.81 -3.04 -1.38
CA LYS A 32 -18.00 -2.69 0.04
C LYS A 32 -17.56 -1.27 0.36
N LEU A 33 -16.53 -0.77 -0.31
CA LEU A 33 -16.00 0.59 -0.11
C LEU A 33 -16.85 1.65 -0.83
N ALA A 34 -17.35 1.32 -2.02
CA ALA A 34 -18.02 2.26 -2.94
C ALA A 34 -19.18 3.08 -2.33
N PRO A 35 -20.05 2.54 -1.45
CA PRO A 35 -21.10 3.34 -0.82
C PRO A 35 -20.55 4.49 0.02
N ASN A 36 -19.42 4.30 0.70
CA ASN A 36 -18.82 5.30 1.58
C ASN A 36 -18.06 6.37 0.79
N MET A 37 -17.53 6.04 -0.39
CA MET A 37 -16.87 7.01 -1.26
C MET A 37 -17.78 8.17 -1.70
N ARG A 38 -19.09 7.93 -1.86
CA ARG A 38 -20.06 8.96 -2.23
C ARG A 38 -20.28 9.97 -1.13
N TYR A 39 -20.17 9.57 0.13
CA TYR A 39 -20.33 10.47 1.28
C TYR A 39 -19.12 11.38 1.46
N ASP A 40 -17.93 10.89 1.21
CA ASP A 40 -16.71 11.70 1.32
C ASP A 40 -16.70 12.81 0.27
N ASN A 41 -17.17 12.54 -0.95
CA ASN A 41 -17.31 13.55 -2.00
C ASN A 41 -18.32 14.65 -1.68
N LEU A 42 -19.35 14.37 -0.85
CA LEU A 42 -20.36 15.36 -0.45
C LEU A 42 -19.92 16.24 0.72
N LYS A 43 -18.96 15.80 1.52
CA LYS A 43 -18.44 16.60 2.65
C LYS A 43 -17.37 17.59 2.26
N GLY A 44 -17.04 17.70 0.97
CA GLY A 44 -15.87 18.42 0.49
C GLY A 44 -14.62 17.81 1.09
N TYR A 45 -13.55 17.78 0.35
CA TYR A 45 -12.24 17.36 0.87
C TYR A 45 -11.87 18.24 2.08
N SER A 46 -12.40 17.93 3.25
CA SER A 46 -11.72 18.31 4.45
C SER A 46 -10.55 17.33 4.56
N TYR A 47 -9.41 17.72 4.07
CA TYR A 47 -8.16 17.21 4.57
C TYR A 47 -8.24 17.45 6.07
N ASP A 48 -8.66 16.45 6.82
CA ASP A 48 -8.43 16.41 8.25
C ASP A 48 -6.92 16.19 8.44
N ALA A 49 -6.18 17.25 8.13
CA ALA A 49 -4.79 17.42 8.53
C ALA A 49 -4.67 17.52 10.07
N LYS A 50 -5.58 16.87 10.80
CA LYS A 50 -5.59 16.89 12.25
C LYS A 50 -4.81 15.75 12.89
N ASP A 51 -4.41 14.76 12.10
CA ASP A 51 -3.54 13.72 12.57
C ASP A 51 -2.16 13.93 11.95
N ASP A 52 -1.23 14.24 12.82
CA ASP A 52 0.22 14.22 12.63
C ASP A 52 0.91 15.54 12.24
N ASP A 53 0.68 16.59 12.99
CA ASP A 53 1.70 17.62 13.24
C ASP A 53 2.89 17.07 14.07
N GLU A 54 3.19 15.80 13.96
CA GLU A 54 4.50 15.29 14.36
C GLU A 54 5.49 15.60 13.23
N ALA A 55 5.95 16.86 13.24
CA ALA A 55 7.13 17.24 12.48
C ALA A 55 8.16 16.11 12.58
N PHE A 56 8.63 15.62 11.44
CA PHE A 56 9.70 14.66 11.32
C PHE A 56 10.80 14.96 12.35
N ARG A 57 10.78 14.25 13.46
CA ARG A 57 11.89 14.19 14.41
C ARG A 57 12.52 12.82 14.23
N PRO A 58 13.74 12.76 13.71
CA PRO A 58 14.47 11.50 13.66
C PRO A 58 14.77 11.08 15.11
N THR A 59 13.90 10.26 15.68
CA THR A 59 14.17 9.59 16.95
C THR A 59 14.64 8.18 16.65
N GLU A 60 15.85 7.86 17.06
CA GLU A 60 16.46 6.53 16.93
C GLU A 60 15.65 5.40 17.58
N SER A 61 14.60 5.74 18.35
CA SER A 61 13.82 4.82 19.15
C SER A 61 12.47 4.39 18.55
N CYS A 62 12.16 4.77 17.30
CA CYS A 62 10.92 4.32 16.68
C CYS A 62 11.07 2.87 16.22
N LEU A 63 10.70 1.95 17.10
CA LEU A 63 10.73 0.50 16.87
C LEU A 63 9.51 0.06 16.04
N SER A 64 9.59 -1.13 15.48
CA SER A 64 8.47 -1.81 14.79
C SER A 64 7.17 -1.80 15.60
N LYS A 65 7.26 -1.82 16.93
CA LYS A 65 6.11 -1.73 17.84
C LYS A 65 5.29 -0.44 17.63
N ALA A 66 5.94 0.70 17.44
CA ALA A 66 5.22 1.96 17.22
C ALA A 66 4.50 1.97 15.86
N LEU A 67 4.97 1.20 14.90
CA LEU A 67 4.27 0.98 13.63
C LEU A 67 3.03 0.08 13.84
N ASP A 68 3.16 -0.98 14.65
CA ASP A 68 2.07 -1.92 14.95
C ASP A 68 1.00 -1.31 15.88
N ASP A 69 1.38 -0.32 16.70
CA ASP A 69 0.47 0.42 17.57
C ASP A 69 -0.26 1.57 16.83
N ALA A 70 0.14 1.88 15.59
CA ALA A 70 -0.54 2.87 14.77
C ALA A 70 -1.91 2.36 14.31
N THR A 71 -2.89 3.26 14.24
CA THR A 71 -4.19 2.94 13.67
C THR A 71 -4.05 2.73 12.16
N ASP A 72 -4.76 1.74 11.62
CA ASP A 72 -4.80 1.53 10.18
C ASP A 72 -5.48 2.70 9.45
N ASP A 73 -5.02 2.98 8.24
CA ASP A 73 -5.66 3.96 7.36
C ASP A 73 -7.07 3.49 7.01
N SER A 74 -8.07 4.21 7.50
CA SER A 74 -9.49 3.90 7.29
C SER A 74 -10.10 4.63 6.08
N SER A 75 -9.33 5.42 5.34
CA SER A 75 -9.80 6.13 4.15
C SER A 75 -10.25 5.14 3.08
N VAL A 76 -11.53 5.20 2.71
CA VAL A 76 -12.09 4.33 1.66
C VAL A 76 -11.45 4.58 0.30
N HIS A 77 -11.00 5.82 0.04
CA HIS A 77 -10.28 6.16 -1.18
C HIS A 77 -8.91 5.49 -1.21
N ASN A 78 -8.15 5.56 -0.11
CA ASN A 78 -6.85 4.93 -0.01
C ASN A 78 -6.97 3.40 -0.07
N GLN A 79 -7.93 2.83 0.65
CA GLN A 79 -8.20 1.38 0.63
C GLN A 79 -8.65 0.86 -0.75
N SER A 80 -9.18 1.73 -1.62
CA SER A 80 -9.54 1.38 -2.99
C SER A 80 -8.42 1.54 -4.01
N SER A 81 -7.24 1.94 -3.57
CA SER A 81 -6.08 2.11 -4.44
C SER A 81 -5.75 0.85 -5.22
N LEU A 82 -5.36 1.02 -6.48
CA LEU A 82 -4.93 -0.08 -7.32
C LEU A 82 -3.63 -0.68 -6.79
N ILE A 83 -3.65 -1.98 -6.52
CA ILE A 83 -2.46 -2.77 -6.18
C ILE A 83 -2.09 -3.60 -7.40
N PHE A 84 -0.88 -3.46 -7.89
CA PHE A 84 -0.39 -4.27 -9.01
C PHE A 84 1.08 -4.65 -8.82
N MET A 85 1.43 -5.77 -9.44
CA MET A 85 2.78 -6.28 -9.49
C MET A 85 3.27 -6.27 -10.93
N PHE A 86 4.50 -5.84 -11.13
CA PHE A 86 5.21 -5.90 -12.40
C PHE A 86 6.42 -6.83 -12.26
N GLU A 87 6.49 -7.87 -13.07
CA GLU A 87 7.59 -8.83 -13.09
C GLU A 87 8.19 -8.92 -14.50
N PRO A 88 9.05 -7.95 -14.89
CA PRO A 88 9.66 -7.92 -16.22
C PRO A 88 10.63 -9.07 -16.45
N GLU A 89 11.20 -9.59 -15.39
CA GLU A 89 12.16 -10.68 -15.37
C GLU A 89 11.82 -11.60 -14.20
N LYS A 90 11.86 -12.91 -14.42
CA LYS A 90 11.53 -13.91 -13.41
C LYS A 90 12.25 -13.66 -12.08
N GLY A 91 11.48 -13.54 -11.02
CA GLY A 91 11.97 -13.27 -9.67
C GLY A 91 12.23 -11.80 -9.35
N LYS A 92 12.13 -10.88 -10.31
CA LYS A 92 12.21 -9.44 -10.07
C LYS A 92 10.81 -8.82 -9.99
N LYS A 93 10.16 -9.03 -8.87
CA LYS A 93 8.81 -8.55 -8.58
C LYS A 93 8.84 -7.11 -8.06
N TYR A 94 8.18 -6.20 -8.76
CA TYR A 94 7.99 -4.80 -8.38
C TYR A 94 6.55 -4.62 -7.96
N LEU A 95 6.31 -4.25 -6.69
CA LEU A 95 4.98 -4.06 -6.13
C LEU A 95 4.65 -2.58 -5.97
N PHE A 96 3.48 -2.20 -6.49
CA PHE A 96 2.92 -0.86 -6.39
C PHE A 96 1.58 -0.96 -5.67
N MET A 97 1.41 -0.16 -4.63
CA MET A 97 0.24 -0.23 -3.76
C MET A 97 -0.60 1.06 -3.75
N GLY A 98 -0.15 2.13 -4.42
CA GLY A 98 -0.78 3.45 -4.27
C GLY A 98 -0.78 3.87 -2.81
N ASP A 99 -1.94 4.17 -2.27
CA ASP A 99 -2.16 4.51 -0.87
C ASP A 99 -2.89 3.39 -0.10
N ALA A 100 -2.95 2.18 -0.68
CA ALA A 100 -3.56 1.01 -0.05
C ALA A 100 -2.87 0.65 1.27
N GLY A 101 -3.68 0.30 2.28
CA GLY A 101 -3.20 -0.10 3.59
C GLY A 101 -3.26 -1.61 3.83
N VAL A 102 -3.08 -1.96 5.10
CA VAL A 102 -3.07 -3.36 5.59
C VAL A 102 -4.40 -4.05 5.27
N GLU A 103 -5.53 -3.36 5.45
CA GLU A 103 -6.85 -3.92 5.18
C GLU A 103 -7.04 -4.25 3.69
N ALA A 104 -6.59 -3.38 2.79
CA ALA A 104 -6.65 -3.64 1.36
C ALA A 104 -5.84 -4.90 0.98
N LEU A 105 -4.64 -5.07 1.55
CA LEU A 105 -3.84 -6.28 1.36
C LEU A 105 -4.48 -7.53 1.97
N ALA A 106 -5.18 -7.41 3.10
CA ALA A 106 -5.90 -8.54 3.70
C ALA A 106 -7.02 -9.06 2.78
N ASN A 107 -7.61 -8.18 1.97
CA ASN A 107 -8.73 -8.47 1.07
C ASN A 107 -8.32 -8.88 -0.37
N ILE A 108 -7.04 -9.04 -0.66
CA ILE A 108 -6.60 -9.58 -1.98
C ILE A 108 -6.88 -11.09 -2.07
N PRO A 109 -7.03 -11.64 -3.31
CA PRO A 109 -7.23 -13.08 -3.50
C PRO A 109 -6.08 -13.91 -2.95
N GLN A 110 -6.40 -15.08 -2.39
CA GLN A 110 -5.39 -15.98 -1.81
C GLN A 110 -4.31 -16.38 -2.81
N CYS A 111 -4.66 -16.52 -4.10
CA CYS A 111 -3.68 -16.84 -5.15
C CYS A 111 -2.62 -15.74 -5.33
N HIS A 112 -2.96 -14.49 -5.05
CA HIS A 112 -2.03 -13.37 -5.12
C HIS A 112 -1.21 -13.17 -3.84
N LYS A 113 -1.70 -13.64 -2.68
CA LYS A 113 -0.95 -13.55 -1.42
C LYS A 113 0.45 -14.15 -1.57
N ASN A 114 0.55 -15.36 -2.08
CA ASN A 114 1.85 -15.99 -2.30
C ASN A 114 2.72 -15.28 -3.33
N ALA A 115 2.10 -14.66 -4.35
CA ALA A 115 2.82 -13.95 -5.40
C ALA A 115 3.55 -12.71 -4.87
N ILE A 116 2.99 -11.99 -3.89
CA ILE A 116 3.57 -10.77 -3.33
C ILE A 116 4.53 -11.01 -2.16
N LYS A 117 4.88 -12.25 -1.89
CA LYS A 117 5.91 -12.59 -0.91
C LYS A 117 7.32 -12.44 -1.49
N ASP A 118 8.27 -12.00 -0.64
CA ASP A 118 9.70 -11.84 -0.99
C ASP A 118 9.86 -11.04 -2.30
N ILE A 119 9.39 -9.80 -2.29
CA ILE A 119 9.42 -8.93 -3.47
C ILE A 119 10.78 -8.27 -3.67
N TYR A 120 11.13 -8.01 -4.93
CA TYR A 120 12.38 -7.35 -5.27
C TYR A 120 12.36 -5.87 -4.95
N TRP A 121 11.24 -5.20 -5.24
CA TRP A 121 11.12 -3.76 -5.13
C TRP A 121 9.70 -3.35 -4.69
N LEU A 122 9.60 -2.47 -3.71
CA LEU A 122 8.37 -1.92 -3.17
C LEU A 122 8.29 -0.42 -3.42
N LYS A 123 7.24 0.06 -4.09
CA LYS A 123 6.80 1.44 -3.91
C LYS A 123 6.05 1.49 -2.57
N VAL A 124 6.67 2.10 -1.57
CA VAL A 124 6.05 2.23 -0.25
C VAL A 124 4.73 2.99 -0.36
N PRO A 125 3.63 2.46 0.19
CA PRO A 125 2.33 3.10 0.07
C PRO A 125 2.28 4.44 0.82
N HIS A 126 1.36 5.28 0.39
CA HIS A 126 0.97 6.54 1.03
C HIS A 126 2.17 7.35 1.54
N HIS A 127 3.16 7.57 0.66
CA HIS A 127 4.36 8.37 0.91
C HIS A 127 5.19 7.96 2.14
N GLY A 128 5.03 6.72 2.62
CA GLY A 128 5.74 6.19 3.78
C GLY A 128 5.01 6.41 5.11
N SER A 129 3.70 6.65 5.07
CA SER A 129 2.84 6.75 6.26
C SER A 129 2.95 5.50 7.14
N LYS A 130 2.90 5.69 8.46
CA LYS A 130 2.87 4.62 9.46
C LYS A 130 1.54 3.85 9.49
N HIS A 131 0.50 4.36 8.83
CA HIS A 131 -0.85 3.82 8.86
C HIS A 131 -1.15 2.81 7.75
N ASN A 132 -0.21 2.60 6.81
CA ASN A 132 -0.45 1.80 5.61
C ASN A 132 0.36 0.49 5.56
N LEU A 133 1.31 0.29 6.49
CA LEU A 133 2.07 -0.94 6.64
C LEU A 133 2.26 -1.24 8.13
N ASP A 134 2.04 -2.49 8.52
CA ASP A 134 2.44 -3.03 9.82
C ASP A 134 3.70 -3.91 9.71
N SER A 135 4.28 -4.29 10.85
CA SER A 135 5.48 -5.14 10.88
C SER A 135 5.25 -6.49 10.23
N LYS A 136 4.05 -7.06 10.35
CA LYS A 136 3.71 -8.36 9.75
C LYS A 136 3.69 -8.27 8.24
N THR A 137 3.09 -7.21 7.70
CA THR A 137 3.05 -6.94 6.26
C THR A 137 4.45 -6.71 5.71
N ILE A 138 5.29 -5.93 6.39
CA ILE A 138 6.68 -5.69 6.00
C ILE A 138 7.48 -7.00 5.97
N LEU A 139 7.37 -7.82 7.01
CA LEU A 139 8.01 -9.13 7.07
C LEU A 139 7.51 -10.08 5.98
N TYR A 140 6.22 -10.02 5.65
CA TYR A 140 5.62 -10.87 4.63
C TYR A 140 6.06 -10.49 3.22
N LEU A 141 5.99 -9.21 2.90
CA LEU A 141 6.42 -8.66 1.61
C LEU A 141 7.95 -8.80 1.44
N HIS A 142 8.69 -8.66 2.53
CA HIS A 142 10.14 -8.78 2.62
C HIS A 142 10.89 -8.14 1.44
N PRO A 143 10.69 -6.83 1.19
CA PRO A 143 11.25 -6.17 0.03
C PRO A 143 12.78 -6.05 0.13
N LYS A 144 13.48 -6.32 -0.99
CA LYS A 144 14.92 -6.07 -1.08
C LYS A 144 15.24 -4.57 -1.20
N TYR A 145 14.39 -3.84 -1.91
CA TYR A 145 14.48 -2.39 -2.10
C TYR A 145 13.11 -1.76 -1.82
N ALA A 146 13.10 -0.61 -1.17
CA ALA A 146 11.91 0.18 -0.94
C ALA A 146 12.13 1.62 -1.38
N TYR A 147 11.17 2.18 -2.11
CA TYR A 147 11.20 3.55 -2.58
C TYR A 147 10.01 4.31 -2.03
N ILE A 148 10.30 5.44 -1.40
CA ILE A 148 9.32 6.34 -0.83
C ILE A 148 9.29 7.60 -1.71
N SER A 149 8.16 7.87 -2.36
CA SER A 149 7.97 9.14 -3.05
C SER A 149 7.43 10.16 -2.06
N SER A 150 8.32 10.90 -1.44
CA SER A 150 7.97 11.95 -0.49
C SER A 150 9.08 12.98 -0.46
N GLU A 151 8.74 14.22 -0.29
CA GLU A 151 9.71 15.26 0.06
C GLU A 151 10.36 14.93 1.40
N LYS A 152 11.59 15.40 1.63
CA LYS A 152 12.35 15.13 2.87
C LYS A 152 11.64 15.54 4.16
N GLN A 153 10.66 16.42 4.07
CA GLN A 153 9.83 16.90 5.18
C GLN A 153 8.34 16.68 4.89
N GLY A 154 8.00 15.72 4.03
CA GLY A 154 6.62 15.42 3.67
C GLY A 154 5.80 14.97 4.89
N HIS A 155 4.57 15.44 5.00
CA HIS A 155 3.67 15.18 6.13
C HIS A 155 3.44 13.70 6.43
N TYR A 156 3.52 12.83 5.41
CA TYR A 156 3.25 11.40 5.56
C TYR A 156 4.48 10.56 5.84
N LEU A 157 5.68 11.09 5.55
CA LEU A 157 6.92 10.33 5.75
C LEU A 157 7.17 10.05 7.22
N ASN A 158 7.09 8.79 7.62
CA ASN A 158 7.26 8.38 9.00
C ASN A 158 8.54 7.57 9.21
N GLN A 159 9.32 7.95 10.23
CA GLN A 159 10.59 7.29 10.55
C GLN A 159 10.38 5.84 10.99
N CYS A 160 9.23 5.50 11.60
CA CYS A 160 8.93 4.12 12.01
C CYS A 160 8.86 3.18 10.82
N THR A 161 8.22 3.63 9.72
CA THR A 161 8.14 2.87 8.46
C THR A 161 9.53 2.63 7.88
N ILE A 162 10.37 3.67 7.84
CA ILE A 162 11.75 3.56 7.37
C ILE A 162 12.55 2.58 8.22
N ASN A 163 12.46 2.70 9.54
CA ASN A 163 13.22 1.86 10.47
C ASN A 163 12.77 0.40 10.38
N ALA A 164 11.47 0.13 10.31
CA ALA A 164 10.93 -1.22 10.17
C ALA A 164 11.43 -1.91 8.87
N LEU A 165 11.43 -1.17 7.75
CA LEU A 165 11.98 -1.67 6.49
C LEU A 165 13.49 -1.94 6.59
N LYS A 166 14.25 -1.05 7.23
CA LYS A 166 15.69 -1.24 7.43
C LYS A 166 16.02 -2.43 8.35
N GLN A 167 15.21 -2.67 9.37
CA GLN A 167 15.41 -3.78 10.31
C GLN A 167 15.38 -5.16 9.63
N ILE A 168 14.61 -5.32 8.56
CA ILE A 168 14.56 -6.55 7.76
C ILE A 168 15.65 -6.61 6.68
N GLY A 169 16.60 -5.67 6.67
CA GLY A 169 17.68 -5.61 5.67
C GLY A 169 17.29 -4.94 4.35
N CYS A 170 16.11 -4.34 4.27
CA CYS A 170 15.68 -3.60 3.08
C CYS A 170 16.50 -2.33 2.86
N LYS A 171 16.90 -2.08 1.61
CA LYS A 171 17.53 -0.81 1.22
C LYS A 171 16.45 0.21 0.89
N VAL A 172 16.35 1.27 1.73
CA VAL A 172 15.30 2.28 1.62
C VAL A 172 15.86 3.55 0.96
N TYR A 173 15.13 4.05 -0.03
CA TYR A 173 15.42 5.27 -0.77
C TYR A 173 14.21 6.20 -0.72
N SER A 174 14.44 7.51 -0.69
CA SER A 174 13.41 8.54 -0.84
C SER A 174 13.81 9.51 -1.95
N THR A 175 12.82 10.09 -2.62
CA THR A 175 13.02 11.17 -3.61
C THR A 175 13.14 12.51 -2.93
#